data_c2b0dc363e5d8572fdfd8ff7776b9a6a
#
_entry.id   c2b0dc363e5d8572fdfd8ff7776b9a6a
#
_cell.length_a   1.000
_cell.length_b   1.000
_cell.length_c   1.000
_cell.angle_alpha   90.00
_cell.angle_beta   90.00
_cell.angle_gamma   90.00
#
_symmetry.space_group_name_H-M   'P 1'
#
loop_
_entity.id
_entity.type
_entity.pdbx_description
1 polymer ?
#
loop_
_entity_poly.entity_id
_entity_poly.type
_entity_poly.pdbx_seq_one_letter_code
_entity_poly.pdbx_strand_id
1 'polypeptide(L)'
;ELAFDMIKTKALNEFKGDIALSFGLIGDNRHLEKIYNNPTQNPRVAISFSVPIFDWGEKKARVKAQEVAQKINRLEFHEDKVNIELNIRQTWRSLENLLSQIKIAKQNVANAQRTYDLNLTRYREGDITGMDMNQFQTQLSNKKIAYTQALINYKIELLNLKILSLYDFEHDVPIVPMEDLVTKK
;
A
#
# COMPACT_ATOMS: atom_id res chain seq x y z
N GLU A 1 2.90 -17.93 6.19
CA GLU A 1 2.43 -18.41 4.88
C GLU A 1 3.52 -19.19 4.15
N LEU A 2 4.70 -18.62 3.88
CA LEU A 2 5.83 -19.28 3.20
C LEU A 2 6.35 -20.55 3.88
N ALA A 3 6.36 -20.62 5.21
CA ALA A 3 6.75 -21.81 5.95
C ALA A 3 5.72 -22.93 5.77
N PHE A 4 4.43 -22.58 5.71
CA PHE A 4 3.35 -23.50 5.44
C PHE A 4 3.42 -24.05 4.02
N ASP A 5 3.71 -23.22 3.03
CA ASP A 5 3.87 -23.62 1.63
C ASP A 5 5.05 -24.58 1.44
N MET A 6 6.14 -24.38 2.18
CA MET A 6 7.25 -25.31 2.18
C MET A 6 6.87 -26.69 2.75
N ILE A 7 6.12 -26.70 3.87
CA ILE A 7 5.62 -27.95 4.48
C ILE A 7 4.70 -28.65 3.50
N LYS A 8 3.75 -27.92 2.90
CA LYS A 8 2.82 -28.43 1.90
C LYS A 8 3.53 -29.00 0.68
N THR A 9 4.55 -28.31 0.16
CA THR A 9 5.35 -28.77 -0.99
C THR A 9 6.10 -30.05 -0.68
N LYS A 10 6.63 -30.20 0.52
CA LYS A 10 7.28 -31.45 0.97
C LYS A 10 6.25 -32.58 1.11
N ALA A 11 5.10 -32.33 1.72
CA ALA A 11 4.06 -33.32 1.99
C ALA A 11 3.35 -33.84 0.72
N LEU A 12 3.13 -32.96 -0.27
CA LEU A 12 2.40 -33.32 -1.51
C LEU A 12 3.08 -34.43 -2.34
N ASN A 13 4.37 -34.64 -2.17
CA ASN A 13 5.16 -35.63 -2.93
C ASN A 13 5.58 -36.85 -2.09
N GLU A 14 4.93 -37.08 -0.94
CA GLU A 14 5.28 -38.24 -0.10
C GLU A 14 4.26 -39.35 -0.27
N PHE A 15 3.22 -39.32 0.46
CA PHE A 15 2.23 -40.37 0.52
C PHE A 15 0.83 -39.76 0.39
N LYS A 16 -0.02 -40.33 -0.48
CA LYS A 16 -1.41 -39.90 -0.62
C LYS A 16 -2.34 -41.05 -0.30
N GLY A 17 -3.24 -40.84 0.62
CA GLY A 17 -4.34 -41.73 0.93
C GLY A 17 -5.66 -41.02 0.64
N ASP A 18 -6.49 -41.61 -0.20
CA ASP A 18 -7.80 -41.07 -0.56
C ASP A 18 -8.88 -42.05 -0.09
N ILE A 19 -9.90 -41.55 0.58
CA ILE A 19 -11.10 -42.29 0.97
C ILE A 19 -12.27 -41.73 0.20
N ALA A 20 -12.85 -42.54 -0.68
CA ALA A 20 -14.05 -42.18 -1.42
C ALA A 20 -15.25 -42.99 -0.91
N LEU A 21 -16.26 -42.28 -0.49
CA LEU A 21 -17.57 -42.85 -0.09
C LEU A 21 -18.57 -42.51 -1.20
N SER A 22 -19.15 -43.51 -1.83
CA SER A 22 -20.21 -43.32 -2.81
C SER A 22 -21.42 -44.14 -2.47
N PHE A 23 -22.59 -43.51 -2.62
CA PHE A 23 -23.88 -44.17 -2.46
C PHE A 23 -24.63 -44.06 -3.80
N GLY A 24 -24.95 -45.20 -4.36
CA GLY A 24 -25.71 -45.31 -5.58
C GLY A 24 -27.00 -46.06 -5.41
N LEU A 25 -28.03 -45.64 -6.11
CA LEU A 25 -29.27 -46.41 -6.27
C LEU A 25 -29.25 -46.99 -7.69
N ILE A 26 -29.32 -48.32 -7.79
CA ILE A 26 -29.34 -49.01 -9.07
C ILE A 26 -30.73 -49.58 -9.25
N GLY A 27 -31.45 -49.19 -10.28
CA GLY A 27 -32.70 -49.77 -10.70
C GLY A 27 -32.45 -50.82 -11.82
N ASP A 28 -32.81 -52.05 -11.58
CA ASP A 28 -32.75 -53.12 -12.59
C ASP A 28 -34.17 -53.48 -13.02
N ASN A 29 -34.66 -52.83 -14.08
CA ASN A 29 -35.95 -53.18 -14.69
C ASN A 29 -35.92 -52.89 -16.18
N ARG A 30 -36.60 -53.77 -16.96
CA ARG A 30 -36.73 -53.60 -18.42
C ARG A 30 -37.62 -52.43 -18.86
N HIS A 31 -38.43 -51.87 -17.92
CA HIS A 31 -39.31 -50.73 -18.19
C HIS A 31 -38.82 -49.51 -17.35
N LEU A 32 -38.53 -48.40 -18.03
CA LEU A 32 -38.01 -47.17 -17.45
C LEU A 32 -38.86 -46.62 -16.30
N GLU A 33 -40.18 -46.74 -16.42
CA GLU A 33 -41.13 -46.27 -15.38
C GLU A 33 -41.05 -47.02 -14.04
N LYS A 34 -40.50 -48.27 -14.07
CA LYS A 34 -40.41 -49.14 -12.88
C LYS A 34 -39.03 -49.17 -12.23
N ILE A 35 -38.04 -48.45 -12.79
CA ILE A 35 -36.66 -48.40 -12.28
C ILE A 35 -36.61 -47.82 -10.88
N TYR A 36 -37.48 -46.86 -10.57
CA TYR A 36 -37.51 -46.18 -9.26
C TYR A 36 -38.38 -46.89 -8.19
N ASN A 37 -39.15 -47.92 -8.57
CA ASN A 37 -40.09 -48.56 -7.60
C ASN A 37 -39.39 -49.46 -6.58
N ASN A 38 -38.23 -50.07 -6.96
CA ASN A 38 -37.45 -50.93 -6.08
C ASN A 38 -35.94 -50.74 -6.35
N PRO A 39 -35.34 -49.60 -5.95
CA PRO A 39 -33.93 -49.36 -6.19
C PRO A 39 -33.05 -50.19 -5.24
N THR A 40 -32.09 -50.89 -5.78
CA THR A 40 -31.05 -51.56 -5.00
C THR A 40 -30.05 -50.53 -4.50
N GLN A 41 -29.83 -50.47 -3.22
CA GLN A 41 -28.80 -49.59 -2.59
C GLN A 41 -27.44 -50.20 -2.79
N ASN A 42 -26.53 -49.41 -3.37
CA ASN A 42 -25.16 -49.84 -3.62
C ASN A 42 -24.17 -48.87 -2.89
N PRO A 43 -24.01 -49.01 -1.58
CA PRO A 43 -22.97 -48.27 -0.85
C PRO A 43 -21.60 -48.81 -1.26
N ARG A 44 -20.70 -47.91 -1.63
CA ARG A 44 -19.33 -48.28 -1.98
C ARG A 44 -18.35 -47.41 -1.15
N VAL A 45 -17.40 -48.09 -0.51
CA VAL A 45 -16.24 -47.46 0.12
C VAL A 45 -15.03 -47.85 -0.67
N ALA A 46 -14.29 -46.88 -1.15
CA ALA A 46 -13.01 -47.10 -1.83
C ALA A 46 -11.92 -46.39 -1.03
N ILE A 47 -10.85 -47.11 -0.71
CA ILE A 47 -9.67 -46.59 -0.08
C ILE A 47 -8.52 -46.81 -1.08
N SER A 48 -7.86 -45.70 -1.49
CA SER A 48 -6.74 -45.76 -2.41
C SER A 48 -5.51 -45.16 -1.78
N PHE A 49 -4.38 -45.82 -1.98
CA PHE A 49 -3.07 -45.34 -1.52
C PHE A 49 -2.19 -45.16 -2.75
N SER A 50 -1.61 -43.97 -2.87
CA SER A 50 -0.68 -43.65 -3.95
C SER A 50 0.68 -43.31 -3.36
N VAL A 51 1.69 -44.13 -3.73
CA VAL A 51 3.08 -43.92 -3.32
C VAL A 51 3.90 -43.69 -4.58
N PRO A 52 4.50 -42.51 -4.80
CA PRO A 52 5.37 -42.25 -5.92
C PRO A 52 6.68 -43.02 -5.73
N ILE A 53 6.94 -44.04 -6.58
CA ILE A 53 8.18 -44.84 -6.52
C ILE A 53 9.35 -44.08 -7.17
N PHE A 54 9.06 -43.30 -8.20
CA PHE A 54 10.06 -42.52 -8.93
C PHE A 54 9.43 -41.27 -9.52
N ASP A 55 10.00 -40.09 -9.21
CA ASP A 55 9.46 -38.78 -9.58
C ASP A 55 10.35 -37.97 -10.52
N TRP A 56 11.38 -38.58 -11.12
CA TRP A 56 12.35 -37.92 -12.01
C TRP A 56 12.98 -36.65 -11.43
N GLY A 57 13.02 -36.54 -10.10
CA GLY A 57 13.57 -35.38 -9.38
C GLY A 57 12.58 -34.22 -9.22
N GLU A 58 11.28 -34.40 -9.52
CA GLU A 58 10.26 -33.38 -9.40
C GLU A 58 10.16 -32.82 -7.96
N LYS A 59 10.17 -33.67 -6.93
CA LYS A 59 10.18 -33.26 -5.53
C LYS A 59 11.36 -32.33 -5.22
N LYS A 60 12.57 -32.71 -5.65
CA LYS A 60 13.77 -31.92 -5.42
C LYS A 60 13.71 -30.56 -6.13
N ALA A 61 13.21 -30.55 -7.37
CA ALA A 61 13.06 -29.33 -8.15
C ALA A 61 12.02 -28.40 -7.52
N ARG A 62 10.85 -28.91 -7.06
CA ARG A 62 9.81 -28.14 -6.39
C ARG A 62 10.30 -27.56 -5.05
N VAL A 63 10.98 -28.36 -4.22
CA VAL A 63 11.55 -27.89 -2.96
C VAL A 63 12.56 -26.78 -3.22
N LYS A 64 13.46 -26.96 -4.19
CA LYS A 64 14.44 -25.94 -4.56
C LYS A 64 13.79 -24.67 -5.09
N ALA A 65 12.73 -24.77 -5.89
CA ALA A 65 11.98 -23.62 -6.36
C ALA A 65 11.36 -22.84 -5.18
N GLN A 66 10.81 -23.54 -4.20
CA GLN A 66 10.24 -22.91 -2.99
C GLN A 66 11.32 -22.25 -2.12
N GLU A 67 12.50 -22.85 -1.99
CA GLU A 67 13.65 -22.24 -1.29
C GLU A 67 14.10 -20.94 -1.96
N VAL A 68 14.15 -20.93 -3.30
CA VAL A 68 14.48 -19.72 -4.07
C VAL A 68 13.40 -18.66 -3.89
N ALA A 69 12.12 -19.03 -3.94
CA ALA A 69 11.01 -18.11 -3.71
C ALA A 69 11.08 -17.48 -2.31
N GLN A 70 11.39 -18.27 -1.28
CA GLN A 70 11.60 -17.74 0.08
C GLN A 70 12.77 -16.76 0.15
N LYS A 71 13.86 -17.05 -0.58
CA LYS A 71 15.02 -16.15 -0.62
C LYS A 71 14.68 -14.83 -1.33
N ILE A 72 13.96 -14.90 -2.44
CA ILE A 72 13.47 -13.70 -3.15
C ILE A 72 12.63 -12.83 -2.21
N ASN A 73 11.60 -13.39 -1.57
CA ASN A 73 10.73 -12.65 -0.67
C ASN A 73 11.49 -12.00 0.51
N ARG A 74 12.54 -12.66 1.02
CA ARG A 74 13.39 -12.04 2.07
C ARG A 74 14.18 -10.86 1.54
N LEU A 75 14.67 -10.94 0.31
CA LEU A 75 15.40 -9.84 -0.33
C LEU A 75 14.46 -8.67 -0.64
N GLU A 76 13.27 -8.94 -1.18
CA GLU A 76 12.22 -7.94 -1.43
C GLU A 76 11.81 -7.22 -0.13
N PHE A 77 11.59 -7.98 0.95
CA PHE A 77 11.28 -7.37 2.27
C PHE A 77 12.42 -6.47 2.77
N HIS A 78 13.68 -6.86 2.54
CA HIS A 78 14.82 -6.03 2.91
C HIS A 78 14.89 -4.76 2.06
N GLU A 79 14.65 -4.89 0.75
CA GLU A 79 14.60 -3.76 -0.19
C GLU A 79 13.48 -2.79 0.16
N ASP A 80 12.28 -3.30 0.44
CA ASP A 80 11.14 -2.48 0.87
C ASP A 80 11.45 -1.68 2.13
N LYS A 81 12.10 -2.32 3.12
CA LYS A 81 12.53 -1.63 4.34
C LYS A 81 13.49 -0.48 4.05
N VAL A 82 14.50 -0.72 3.19
CA VAL A 82 15.46 0.32 2.79
C VAL A 82 14.76 1.45 2.03
N ASN A 83 13.84 1.11 1.13
CA ASN A 83 13.08 2.09 0.35
C ASN A 83 12.18 2.96 1.24
N ILE A 84 11.51 2.38 2.23
CA ILE A 84 10.72 3.15 3.21
C ILE A 84 11.62 4.13 3.97
N GLU A 85 12.78 3.68 4.47
CA GLU A 85 13.71 4.54 5.18
C GLU A 85 14.22 5.70 4.30
N LEU A 86 14.57 5.42 3.05
CA LEU A 86 14.99 6.44 2.09
C LEU A 86 13.88 7.45 1.80
N ASN A 87 12.65 6.99 1.60
CA ASN A 87 11.50 7.85 1.35
C ASN A 87 11.22 8.77 2.55
N ILE A 88 11.27 8.26 3.78
CA ILE A 88 11.11 9.06 5.00
C ILE A 88 12.18 10.15 5.08
N ARG A 89 13.45 9.80 4.84
CA ARG A 89 14.57 10.77 4.85
C ARG A 89 14.41 11.83 3.76
N GLN A 90 13.95 11.44 2.57
CA GLN A 90 13.71 12.37 1.47
C GLN A 90 12.57 13.34 1.79
N THR A 91 11.45 12.84 2.30
CA THR A 91 10.30 13.64 2.72
C THR A 91 10.68 14.60 3.84
N TRP A 92 11.50 14.17 4.80
CA TRP A 92 12.01 15.05 5.84
C TRP A 92 12.82 16.22 5.27
N ARG A 93 13.78 15.96 4.37
CA ARG A 93 14.55 17.00 3.70
C ARG A 93 13.68 17.95 2.87
N SER A 94 12.65 17.40 2.22
CA SER A 94 11.66 18.20 1.50
C SER A 94 10.92 19.17 2.44
N LEU A 95 10.51 18.71 3.63
CA LEU A 95 9.89 19.55 4.65
C LEU A 95 10.81 20.70 5.13
N GLU A 96 12.09 20.42 5.36
CA GLU A 96 13.06 21.49 5.75
C GLU A 96 13.18 22.55 4.65
N ASN A 97 13.23 22.13 3.38
CA ASN A 97 13.25 23.05 2.25
C ASN A 97 11.95 23.86 2.13
N LEU A 98 10.79 23.22 2.33
CA LEU A 98 9.48 23.90 2.30
C LEU A 98 9.34 24.91 3.45
N LEU A 99 9.84 24.62 4.63
CA LEU A 99 9.91 25.59 5.75
C LEU A 99 10.73 26.82 5.38
N SER A 100 11.87 26.63 4.72
CA SER A 100 12.70 27.72 4.21
C SER A 100 11.96 28.54 3.16
N GLN A 101 11.26 27.90 2.24
CA GLN A 101 10.43 28.57 1.22
C GLN A 101 9.29 29.38 1.85
N ILE A 102 8.61 28.86 2.87
CA ILE A 102 7.58 29.59 3.64
C ILE A 102 8.16 30.85 4.24
N LYS A 103 9.34 30.76 4.87
CA LYS A 103 10.02 31.93 5.47
C LYS A 103 10.32 33.00 4.42
N ILE A 104 10.87 32.61 3.27
CA ILE A 104 11.15 33.52 2.15
C ILE A 104 9.86 34.12 1.59
N ALA A 105 8.83 33.30 1.35
CA ALA A 105 7.56 33.76 0.83
C ALA A 105 6.87 34.77 1.78
N LYS A 106 6.91 34.50 3.08
CA LYS A 106 6.41 35.43 4.12
C LYS A 106 7.13 36.77 4.07
N GLN A 107 8.48 36.75 3.94
CA GLN A 107 9.27 37.97 3.80
C GLN A 107 8.92 38.75 2.53
N ASN A 108 8.72 38.03 1.42
CA ASN A 108 8.29 38.63 0.15
C ASN A 108 6.92 39.30 0.25
N VAL A 109 5.96 38.70 0.97
CA VAL A 109 4.65 39.35 1.25
C VAL A 109 4.85 40.63 2.05
N ALA A 110 5.68 40.60 3.10
CA ALA A 110 5.94 41.77 3.92
C ALA A 110 6.58 42.91 3.11
N ASN A 111 7.53 42.59 2.25
CA ASN A 111 8.17 43.58 1.35
C ASN A 111 7.17 44.15 0.33
N ALA A 112 6.37 43.28 -0.31
CA ALA A 112 5.36 43.71 -1.27
C ALA A 112 4.26 44.57 -0.59
N GLN A 113 3.90 44.27 0.65
CA GLN A 113 2.94 45.08 1.41
C GLN A 113 3.50 46.48 1.66
N ARG A 114 4.76 46.59 2.12
CA ARG A 114 5.41 47.90 2.32
C ARG A 114 5.48 48.72 1.03
N THR A 115 5.84 48.06 -0.09
CA THR A 115 5.89 48.69 -1.41
C THR A 115 4.51 49.20 -1.83
N TYR A 116 3.46 48.40 -1.61
CA TYR A 116 2.09 48.79 -1.88
C TYR A 116 1.67 50.00 -1.05
N ASP A 117 1.92 49.97 0.26
CA ASP A 117 1.53 51.05 1.19
C ASP A 117 2.22 52.38 0.84
N LEU A 118 3.54 52.32 0.52
CA LEU A 118 4.30 53.49 0.08
C LEU A 118 3.73 54.08 -1.22
N ASN A 119 3.47 53.24 -2.22
CA ASN A 119 2.96 53.72 -3.51
C ASN A 119 1.47 54.14 -3.43
N LEU A 120 0.69 53.61 -2.48
CA LEU A 120 -0.64 54.11 -2.21
C LEU A 120 -0.62 55.55 -1.74
N THR A 121 0.36 55.97 -0.95
CA THR A 121 0.56 57.41 -0.57
C THR A 121 0.89 58.26 -1.77
N ARG A 122 1.88 57.81 -2.58
CA ARG A 122 2.27 58.53 -3.81
C ARG A 122 1.12 58.67 -4.83
N TYR A 123 0.27 57.66 -4.93
CA TYR A 123 -0.92 57.70 -5.77
C TYR A 123 -1.93 58.74 -5.27
N ARG A 124 -2.12 58.87 -3.96
CA ARG A 124 -3.00 59.88 -3.35
C ARG A 124 -2.47 61.30 -3.54
N GLU A 125 -1.15 61.46 -3.62
CA GLU A 125 -0.45 62.70 -3.92
C GLU A 125 -0.41 63.06 -5.40
N GLY A 126 -0.83 62.09 -6.26
CA GLY A 126 -0.85 62.29 -7.70
C GLY A 126 0.48 61.99 -8.44
N ASP A 127 1.46 61.45 -7.71
CA ASP A 127 2.78 61.17 -8.24
C ASP A 127 2.88 59.97 -9.18
N ILE A 128 1.93 59.03 -9.05
CA ILE A 128 1.84 57.84 -9.88
C ILE A 128 0.43 57.64 -10.43
N THR A 129 0.36 56.89 -11.54
CA THR A 129 -0.91 56.62 -12.21
C THR A 129 -1.69 55.49 -11.56
N GLY A 130 -3.02 55.42 -11.84
CA GLY A 130 -3.84 54.27 -11.41
C GLY A 130 -3.36 52.90 -12.00
N MET A 131 -2.73 52.97 -13.18
CA MET A 131 -2.13 51.79 -13.80
C MET A 131 -0.92 51.25 -12.99
N ASP A 132 -0.07 52.17 -12.54
CA ASP A 132 1.07 51.81 -11.69
C ASP A 132 0.59 51.23 -10.36
N MET A 133 -0.44 51.85 -9.76
CA MET A 133 -1.02 51.36 -8.51
C MET A 133 -1.62 49.96 -8.63
N ASN A 134 -2.31 49.67 -9.74
CA ASN A 134 -2.87 48.37 -10.05
C ASN A 134 -1.73 47.31 -10.16
N GLN A 135 -0.59 47.69 -10.75
CA GLN A 135 0.60 46.80 -10.82
C GLN A 135 1.13 46.41 -9.43
N PHE A 136 1.22 47.36 -8.49
CA PHE A 136 1.65 47.08 -7.12
C PHE A 136 0.64 46.20 -6.37
N GLN A 137 -0.64 46.43 -6.59
CA GLN A 137 -1.69 45.58 -6.02
C GLN A 137 -1.62 44.16 -6.55
N THR A 138 -1.42 43.98 -7.84
CA THR A 138 -1.25 42.66 -8.49
C THR A 138 -0.01 41.95 -7.96
N GLN A 139 1.13 42.66 -7.81
CA GLN A 139 2.33 42.10 -7.23
C GLN A 139 2.12 41.62 -5.80
N LEU A 140 1.46 42.41 -4.96
CA LEU A 140 1.11 41.99 -3.58
C LEU A 140 0.23 40.76 -3.56
N SER A 141 -0.82 40.72 -4.41
CA SER A 141 -1.71 39.59 -4.55
C SER A 141 -0.96 38.31 -4.94
N ASN A 142 -0.08 38.40 -5.94
CA ASN A 142 0.76 37.28 -6.39
C ASN A 142 1.68 36.77 -5.29
N LYS A 143 2.27 37.67 -4.47
CA LYS A 143 3.10 37.25 -3.33
C LYS A 143 2.29 36.58 -2.22
N LYS A 144 1.07 37.05 -1.95
CA LYS A 144 0.15 36.37 -1.01
C LYS A 144 -0.25 34.98 -1.49
N ILE A 145 -0.57 34.83 -2.79
CA ILE A 145 -0.88 33.53 -3.39
C ILE A 145 0.31 32.57 -3.26
N ALA A 146 1.52 33.04 -3.60
CA ALA A 146 2.74 32.23 -3.49
C ALA A 146 3.01 31.77 -2.06
N TYR A 147 2.77 32.61 -1.05
CA TYR A 147 2.89 32.25 0.35
C TYR A 147 1.86 31.19 0.77
N THR A 148 0.61 31.35 0.35
CA THR A 148 -0.45 30.36 0.62
C THR A 148 -0.11 29.01 -0.03
N GLN A 149 0.39 29.03 -1.28
CA GLN A 149 0.81 27.81 -1.96
C GLN A 149 1.95 27.09 -1.23
N ALA A 150 2.93 27.84 -0.71
CA ALA A 150 4.04 27.27 0.08
C ALA A 150 3.52 26.59 1.37
N LEU A 151 2.53 27.20 2.03
CA LEU A 151 1.89 26.60 3.22
C LEU A 151 1.13 25.31 2.88
N ILE A 152 0.40 25.30 1.77
CA ILE A 152 -0.34 24.13 1.29
C ILE A 152 0.64 22.99 0.98
N ASN A 153 1.72 23.28 0.22
CA ASN A 153 2.72 22.29 -0.13
C ASN A 153 3.38 21.69 1.12
N TYR A 154 3.69 22.50 2.13
CA TYR A 154 4.21 22.03 3.40
C TYR A 154 3.25 21.09 4.12
N LYS A 155 1.95 21.47 4.19
CA LYS A 155 0.93 20.62 4.82
C LYS A 155 0.74 19.28 4.11
N ILE A 156 0.77 19.28 2.78
CA ILE A 156 0.70 18.04 1.99
C ILE A 156 1.90 17.14 2.30
N GLU A 157 3.12 17.71 2.30
CA GLU A 157 4.33 16.93 2.57
C GLU A 157 4.39 16.41 4.00
N LEU A 158 3.87 17.18 4.98
CA LEU A 158 3.72 16.74 6.36
C LEU A 158 2.75 15.55 6.47
N LEU A 159 1.64 15.57 5.73
CA LEU A 159 0.71 14.45 5.66
C LEU A 159 1.38 13.21 5.03
N ASN A 160 2.18 13.40 3.97
CA ASN A 160 2.96 12.32 3.37
C ASN A 160 3.92 11.69 4.39
N LEU A 161 4.61 12.51 5.19
CA LEU A 161 5.49 12.01 6.25
C LEU A 161 4.70 11.21 7.31
N LYS A 162 3.53 11.71 7.73
CA LYS A 162 2.66 11.01 8.68
C LYS A 162 2.22 9.64 8.14
N ILE A 163 1.87 9.56 6.86
CA ILE A 163 1.45 8.31 6.20
C ILE A 163 2.63 7.32 6.12
N LEU A 164 3.81 7.79 5.68
CA LEU A 164 4.99 6.94 5.54
C LEU A 164 5.53 6.41 6.88
N SER A 165 5.46 7.24 7.92
CA SER A 165 5.96 6.87 9.26
C SER A 165 4.90 6.21 10.14
N LEU A 166 3.61 6.25 9.75
CA LEU A 166 2.47 5.87 10.58
C LEU A 166 2.44 6.58 11.94
N TYR A 167 2.98 7.79 11.99
CA TYR A 167 3.13 8.59 13.21
C TYR A 167 2.62 10.02 13.02
N ASP A 168 1.82 10.50 13.97
CA ASP A 168 1.35 11.87 13.99
C ASP A 168 2.29 12.75 14.84
N PHE A 169 3.16 13.49 14.15
CA PHE A 169 4.13 14.39 14.77
C PHE A 169 3.51 15.65 15.41
N GLU A 170 2.26 15.98 15.08
CA GLU A 170 1.58 17.14 15.67
C GLU A 170 0.96 16.79 17.04
N HIS A 171 0.52 15.54 17.22
CA HIS A 171 -0.11 15.08 18.45
C HIS A 171 0.77 14.10 19.24
N ASP A 172 1.95 13.76 18.71
CA ASP A 172 2.93 12.84 19.32
C ASP A 172 2.36 11.45 19.61
N VAL A 173 1.56 10.92 18.66
CA VAL A 173 0.91 9.62 18.77
C VAL A 173 1.08 8.76 17.50
N PRO A 174 1.19 7.44 17.63
CA PRO A 174 1.14 6.57 16.47
C PRO A 174 -0.27 6.57 15.85
N ILE A 175 -0.37 6.61 14.52
CA ILE A 175 -1.65 6.57 13.79
C ILE A 175 -2.29 5.18 13.87
N VAL A 176 -1.45 4.13 13.89
CA VAL A 176 -1.90 2.75 14.06
C VAL A 176 -1.51 2.29 15.47
N PRO A 177 -2.46 1.83 16.29
CA PRO A 177 -2.14 1.30 17.61
C PRO A 177 -1.16 0.13 17.49
N MET A 178 -0.12 0.13 18.33
CA MET A 178 0.91 -0.94 18.32
C MET A 178 0.31 -2.33 18.59
N GLU A 179 -0.81 -2.41 19.29
CA GLU A 179 -1.53 -3.65 19.58
C GLU A 179 -2.04 -4.34 18.32
N ASP A 180 -2.50 -3.59 17.31
CA ASP A 180 -3.01 -4.14 16.05
C ASP A 180 -1.90 -4.67 15.13
N LEU A 181 -0.65 -4.26 15.34
CA LEU A 181 0.52 -4.72 14.58
C LEU A 181 1.08 -6.05 15.11
N VAL A 182 0.83 -6.38 16.38
CA VAL A 182 1.36 -7.59 17.03
C VAL A 182 0.39 -8.78 16.96
N THR A 183 -0.91 -8.55 16.80
CA THR A 183 -1.96 -9.59 16.85
C THR A 183 -2.17 -10.36 15.55
N LYS A 184 -1.44 -10.05 14.46
CA LYS A 184 -1.44 -10.86 13.22
C LYS A 184 -0.19 -11.76 13.14
N LYS A 185 -0.04 -12.67 14.12
CA LYS A 185 0.89 -13.81 13.99
C LYS A 185 0.13 -15.07 13.62
#